data_bce5ea412dd8c4b1920b956d341cd7c5
#
_entry.id   bce5ea412dd8c4b1920b956d341cd7c5
#
_cell.length_a   1.000
_cell.length_b   1.000
_cell.length_c   1.000
_cell.angle_alpha   90.00
_cell.angle_beta   90.00
_cell.angle_gamma   90.00
#
_symmetry.space_group_name_H-M   'P 1'
#
loop_
_entity.id
_entity.type
_entity.pdbx_description
1 polymer ?
#
loop_
_entity_poly.entity_id
_entity_poly.type
_entity_poly.pdbx_seq_one_letter_code
_entity_poly.pdbx_strand_id
1 'polypeptide(L)'
;GLGTIAISGEGGENPERFGTEKNSAIKQVASGRFGVTIEYLRSAKDLQIKLAQGAKPGEGGQLPAHKVDEFVARLRHAKPGTTLISPPPHHDIYSIEDLAQLIYDLKCANPEARVSVKLVSEAGVGTIAAGVAKAHADVVVISGFDGGTGAAPLTSMKHAGLPWEVGLAEAHQTLVKNNLRHRVKLQVDGQLRTGRDIVIAAMLGADEFAFGTSMLVSLGCVQCRNCNLNCCPVGIATQKPELRCKFAGKPEHLQRYFRFLAEEVREHL
;
A
#
# COMPACT_ATOMS: atom_id res chain seq x y z
N GLY A 1 -7.29 -14.07 15.84
CA GLY A 1 -6.32 -13.50 14.94
C GLY A 1 -5.28 -12.63 15.64
N LEU A 2 -4.38 -12.09 14.87
CA LEU A 2 -3.29 -11.20 15.36
C LEU A 2 -3.72 -9.73 15.52
N GLY A 3 -4.95 -9.37 15.18
CA GLY A 3 -5.39 -7.96 15.16
C GLY A 3 -4.82 -7.15 13.99
N THR A 4 -4.10 -7.80 13.06
CA THR A 4 -3.60 -7.16 11.84
C THR A 4 -4.64 -7.19 10.72
N ILE A 5 -4.50 -6.28 9.75
CA ILE A 5 -5.38 -6.21 8.59
C ILE A 5 -4.59 -6.34 7.29
N ALA A 6 -5.22 -6.92 6.25
CA ALA A 6 -4.61 -7.09 4.95
C ALA A 6 -4.98 -5.93 4.02
N ILE A 7 -4.05 -5.59 3.13
CA ILE A 7 -4.21 -4.59 2.08
C ILE A 7 -4.27 -5.32 0.74
N SER A 8 -5.32 -5.10 -0.05
CA SER A 8 -5.29 -5.43 -1.47
C SER A 8 -4.59 -4.29 -2.22
N GLY A 9 -3.68 -4.63 -3.13
CA GLY A 9 -3.08 -3.64 -4.03
C GLY A 9 -4.13 -3.04 -4.99
N GLU A 10 -3.69 -2.11 -5.82
CA GLU A 10 -4.52 -1.60 -6.92
C GLU A 10 -4.91 -2.73 -7.89
N GLY A 11 -6.13 -2.69 -8.40
CA GLY A 11 -6.57 -3.63 -9.42
C GLY A 11 -7.71 -4.55 -9.03
N GLY A 12 -8.44 -4.21 -7.99
CA GLY A 12 -9.62 -4.96 -7.56
C GLY A 12 -9.28 -6.21 -6.75
N GLU A 13 -10.30 -6.89 -6.32
CA GLU A 13 -10.22 -8.15 -5.58
C GLU A 13 -11.33 -9.09 -6.06
N ASN A 14 -11.10 -10.42 -5.99
CA ASN A 14 -12.12 -11.39 -6.36
C ASN A 14 -13.39 -11.22 -5.49
N PRO A 15 -14.56 -10.92 -6.09
CA PRO A 15 -15.80 -10.70 -5.35
C PRO A 15 -16.21 -11.85 -4.42
N GLU A 16 -15.82 -13.10 -4.72
CA GLU A 16 -16.07 -14.26 -3.87
C GLU A 16 -15.43 -14.15 -2.48
N ARG A 17 -14.47 -13.24 -2.31
CA ARG A 17 -13.79 -12.96 -1.04
C ARG A 17 -14.54 -11.94 -0.18
N PHE A 18 -15.44 -11.15 -0.78
CA PHE A 18 -16.16 -10.10 -0.07
C PHE A 18 -17.04 -10.69 1.03
N GLY A 19 -17.00 -10.09 2.22
CA GLY A 19 -17.75 -10.56 3.39
C GLY A 19 -17.20 -11.83 4.03
N THR A 20 -16.09 -12.38 3.55
CA THR A 20 -15.42 -13.55 4.14
C THR A 20 -14.16 -13.15 4.92
N GLU A 21 -13.57 -14.07 5.68
CA GLU A 21 -12.27 -13.86 6.34
C GLU A 21 -11.11 -13.63 5.36
N LYS A 22 -11.28 -13.96 4.07
CA LYS A 22 -10.30 -13.75 3.00
C LYS A 22 -10.38 -12.35 2.40
N ASN A 23 -11.36 -11.54 2.79
CA ASN A 23 -11.53 -10.18 2.31
C ASN A 23 -10.41 -9.28 2.83
N SER A 24 -9.82 -8.47 1.95
CA SER A 24 -8.85 -7.45 2.36
C SER A 24 -9.57 -6.28 3.00
N ALA A 25 -9.12 -5.89 4.20
CA ALA A 25 -9.76 -4.80 4.95
C ALA A 25 -9.43 -3.42 4.36
N ILE A 26 -8.20 -3.24 3.84
CA ILE A 26 -7.79 -2.02 3.15
C ILE A 26 -7.78 -2.26 1.64
N LYS A 27 -8.46 -1.40 0.89
CA LYS A 27 -8.60 -1.50 -0.57
C LYS A 27 -8.10 -0.23 -1.25
N GLN A 28 -7.15 -0.41 -2.18
CA GLN A 28 -6.54 0.71 -2.88
C GLN A 28 -7.40 1.20 -4.06
N VAL A 29 -7.44 2.53 -4.20
CA VAL A 29 -8.02 3.27 -5.32
C VAL A 29 -6.89 4.05 -5.97
N ALA A 30 -6.36 3.56 -7.09
CA ALA A 30 -5.27 4.19 -7.84
C ALA A 30 -5.81 4.96 -9.05
N SER A 31 -4.95 5.69 -9.75
CA SER A 31 -5.32 6.53 -10.90
C SER A 31 -6.00 5.75 -12.03
N GLY A 32 -5.60 4.50 -12.27
CA GLY A 32 -6.20 3.65 -13.30
C GLY A 32 -7.59 3.10 -12.96
N ARG A 33 -8.04 3.22 -11.71
CA ARG A 33 -9.36 2.72 -11.24
C ARG A 33 -9.66 1.26 -11.60
N PHE A 34 -8.65 0.44 -11.87
CA PHE A 34 -8.84 -0.95 -12.25
C PHE A 34 -9.55 -1.75 -11.17
N GLY A 35 -10.67 -2.38 -11.51
CA GLY A 35 -11.45 -3.20 -10.61
C GLY A 35 -12.15 -2.45 -9.47
N VAL A 36 -12.23 -1.13 -9.51
CA VAL A 36 -12.92 -0.31 -8.52
C VAL A 36 -14.41 -0.27 -8.86
N THR A 37 -15.20 -1.08 -8.16
CA THR A 37 -16.66 -1.12 -8.25
C THR A 37 -17.28 -0.70 -6.93
N ILE A 38 -18.58 -0.45 -6.91
CA ILE A 38 -19.29 -0.08 -5.67
C ILE A 38 -19.22 -1.24 -4.64
N GLU A 39 -19.29 -2.50 -5.10
CA GLU A 39 -19.17 -3.67 -4.24
C GLU A 39 -17.77 -3.76 -3.63
N TYR A 40 -16.74 -3.48 -4.43
CA TYR A 40 -15.35 -3.41 -3.95
C TYR A 40 -15.21 -2.34 -2.85
N LEU A 41 -15.73 -1.14 -3.08
CA LEU A 41 -15.68 -0.04 -2.11
C LEU A 41 -16.44 -0.38 -0.82
N ARG A 42 -17.66 -0.91 -0.94
CA ARG A 42 -18.52 -1.27 0.21
C ARG A 42 -17.99 -2.43 1.05
N SER A 43 -17.13 -3.27 0.49
CA SER A 43 -16.52 -4.39 1.21
C SER A 43 -15.26 -4.01 2.01
N ALA A 44 -14.79 -2.77 1.93
CA ALA A 44 -13.61 -2.27 2.62
C ALA A 44 -13.92 -1.74 4.03
N LYS A 45 -12.93 -1.80 4.92
CA LYS A 45 -12.89 -1.06 6.19
C LYS A 45 -12.06 0.23 6.08
N ASP A 46 -11.18 0.29 5.08
CA ASP A 46 -10.37 1.45 4.75
C ASP A 46 -10.20 1.52 3.23
N LEU A 47 -10.51 2.68 2.68
CA LEU A 47 -10.35 2.99 1.26
C LEU A 47 -9.11 3.84 1.09
N GLN A 48 -8.08 3.29 0.46
CA GLN A 48 -6.79 3.96 0.32
C GLN A 48 -6.62 4.58 -1.06
N ILE A 49 -6.68 5.90 -1.13
CA ILE A 49 -6.32 6.66 -2.33
C ILE A 49 -4.80 6.55 -2.49
N LYS A 50 -4.37 5.86 -3.55
CA LYS A 50 -2.95 5.70 -3.84
C LYS A 50 -2.50 6.73 -4.85
N LEU A 51 -1.83 7.77 -4.39
CA LEU A 51 -1.25 8.81 -5.25
C LEU A 51 0.09 8.38 -5.83
N ALA A 52 0.91 7.69 -5.03
CA ALA A 52 2.22 7.20 -5.45
C ALA A 52 2.68 6.01 -4.60
N GLN A 53 3.86 5.49 -4.91
CA GLN A 53 4.52 4.45 -4.11
C GLN A 53 6.02 4.74 -3.99
N GLY A 54 6.59 4.51 -2.80
CA GLY A 54 7.94 4.94 -2.43
C GLY A 54 9.04 4.46 -3.35
N ALA A 55 8.96 3.22 -3.86
CA ALA A 55 10.00 2.65 -4.70
C ALA A 55 10.14 3.29 -6.09
N LYS A 56 9.11 3.96 -6.57
CA LYS A 56 9.10 4.60 -7.90
C LYS A 56 8.18 5.81 -7.93
N PRO A 57 8.51 6.87 -7.18
CA PRO A 57 7.76 8.10 -7.24
C PRO A 57 7.80 8.67 -8.67
N GLY A 58 6.65 9.12 -9.16
CA GLY A 58 6.53 9.70 -10.49
C GLY A 58 6.40 8.69 -11.66
N GLU A 59 6.55 7.38 -11.44
CA GLU A 59 6.39 6.37 -12.51
C GLU A 59 5.00 5.74 -12.57
N GLY A 60 4.29 5.70 -11.43
CA GLY A 60 2.98 5.05 -11.33
C GLY A 60 3.03 3.53 -11.30
N GLY A 61 1.84 2.92 -11.32
CA GLY A 61 1.67 1.46 -11.31
C GLY A 61 1.65 0.87 -12.72
N GLN A 62 2.18 -0.35 -12.86
CA GLN A 62 2.17 -1.08 -14.12
C GLN A 62 1.98 -2.58 -13.88
N LEU A 63 1.12 -3.21 -14.68
CA LEU A 63 1.03 -4.65 -14.82
C LEU A 63 1.30 -5.03 -16.27
N PRO A 64 2.40 -5.76 -16.55
CA PRO A 64 2.75 -6.16 -17.91
C PRO A 64 1.70 -7.07 -18.56
N ALA A 65 1.53 -6.98 -19.87
CA ALA A 65 0.53 -7.72 -20.66
C ALA A 65 0.54 -9.24 -20.39
N HIS A 66 1.74 -9.84 -20.30
CA HIS A 66 1.92 -11.27 -20.07
C HIS A 66 1.50 -11.76 -18.68
N LYS A 67 1.16 -10.86 -17.76
CA LYS A 67 0.59 -11.15 -16.42
C LYS A 67 -0.93 -10.94 -16.39
N VAL A 68 -1.51 -10.37 -17.43
CA VAL A 68 -2.95 -10.10 -17.53
C VAL A 68 -3.60 -11.27 -18.27
N ASP A 69 -3.82 -12.37 -17.54
CA ASP A 69 -4.60 -13.51 -18.02
C ASP A 69 -6.13 -13.19 -17.93
N GLU A 70 -6.97 -14.13 -18.33
CA GLU A 70 -8.42 -13.95 -18.31
C GLU A 70 -8.97 -13.67 -16.89
N PHE A 71 -8.38 -14.30 -15.87
CA PHE A 71 -8.79 -14.08 -14.48
C PHE A 71 -8.44 -12.67 -14.00
N VAL A 72 -7.20 -12.23 -14.21
CA VAL A 72 -6.75 -10.89 -13.84
C VAL A 72 -7.49 -9.82 -14.64
N ALA A 73 -7.68 -10.04 -15.94
CA ALA A 73 -8.42 -9.12 -16.80
C ALA A 73 -9.85 -8.91 -16.33
N ARG A 74 -10.54 -9.98 -15.94
CA ARG A 74 -11.90 -9.90 -15.36
C ARG A 74 -11.92 -9.08 -14.08
N LEU A 75 -10.98 -9.32 -13.15
CA LEU A 75 -10.88 -8.57 -11.89
C LEU A 75 -10.61 -7.08 -12.11
N ARG A 76 -9.85 -6.75 -13.14
CA ARG A 76 -9.44 -5.37 -13.44
C ARG A 76 -10.34 -4.65 -14.43
N HIS A 77 -11.41 -5.31 -14.90
CA HIS A 77 -12.30 -4.79 -15.94
C HIS A 77 -11.54 -4.38 -17.20
N ALA A 78 -10.60 -5.23 -17.64
CA ALA A 78 -9.69 -4.98 -18.75
C ALA A 78 -9.69 -6.13 -19.77
N LYS A 79 -8.97 -5.98 -20.89
CA LYS A 79 -8.80 -7.07 -21.87
C LYS A 79 -7.59 -7.92 -21.51
N PRO A 80 -7.67 -9.26 -21.65
CA PRO A 80 -6.52 -10.14 -21.50
C PRO A 80 -5.38 -9.75 -22.46
N GLY A 81 -4.13 -9.93 -21.99
CA GLY A 81 -2.95 -9.62 -22.79
C GLY A 81 -2.68 -8.13 -23.02
N THR A 82 -3.35 -7.24 -22.30
CA THR A 82 -3.13 -5.78 -22.39
C THR A 82 -2.33 -5.29 -21.19
N THR A 83 -1.28 -4.52 -21.44
CA THR A 83 -0.54 -3.85 -20.34
C THR A 83 -1.45 -2.84 -19.65
N LEU A 84 -1.55 -2.92 -18.32
CA LEU A 84 -2.35 -2.00 -17.52
C LEU A 84 -1.41 -1.00 -16.84
N ILE A 85 -1.69 0.28 -17.04
CA ILE A 85 -0.91 1.39 -16.49
C ILE A 85 -1.81 2.24 -15.60
N SER A 86 -1.37 2.46 -14.37
CA SER A 86 -1.91 3.51 -13.50
C SER A 86 -0.92 4.66 -13.52
N PRO A 87 -1.18 5.73 -14.28
CA PRO A 87 -0.26 6.87 -14.35
C PRO A 87 -0.12 7.54 -12.98
N PRO A 88 1.01 8.24 -12.70
CA PRO A 88 1.23 8.91 -11.42
C PRO A 88 0.12 9.88 -11.05
N PRO A 89 -0.28 10.84 -11.92
CA PRO A 89 -1.39 11.73 -11.62
C PRO A 89 -2.73 11.01 -11.80
N HIS A 90 -3.64 11.27 -10.88
CA HIS A 90 -5.04 10.95 -11.09
C HIS A 90 -5.66 11.98 -12.03
N HIS A 91 -6.43 11.53 -13.02
CA HIS A 91 -7.05 12.42 -14.02
C HIS A 91 -8.10 13.39 -13.45
N ASP A 92 -8.57 13.11 -12.25
CA ASP A 92 -9.59 13.84 -11.51
C ASP A 92 -9.03 14.60 -10.30
N ILE A 93 -7.71 14.65 -10.12
CA ILE A 93 -7.06 15.31 -8.98
C ILE A 93 -5.95 16.24 -9.49
N TYR A 94 -6.23 17.54 -9.50
CA TYR A 94 -5.32 18.62 -9.89
C TYR A 94 -5.04 19.59 -8.74
N SER A 95 -5.81 19.48 -7.66
CA SER A 95 -5.70 20.33 -6.48
C SER A 95 -6.06 19.53 -5.21
N ILE A 96 -5.85 20.14 -4.05
CA ILE A 96 -6.27 19.56 -2.76
C ILE A 96 -7.80 19.49 -2.65
N GLU A 97 -8.50 20.40 -3.31
CA GLU A 97 -9.96 20.45 -3.36
C GLU A 97 -10.52 19.27 -4.16
N ASP A 98 -9.89 18.90 -5.27
CA ASP A 98 -10.26 17.71 -6.05
C ASP A 98 -10.03 16.43 -5.23
N LEU A 99 -8.93 16.37 -4.47
CA LEU A 99 -8.69 15.26 -3.54
C LEU A 99 -9.77 15.22 -2.44
N ALA A 100 -10.17 16.36 -1.90
CA ALA A 100 -11.23 16.45 -0.92
C ALA A 100 -12.57 15.95 -1.48
N GLN A 101 -12.86 16.23 -2.75
CA GLN A 101 -14.04 15.71 -3.44
C GLN A 101 -13.99 14.19 -3.54
N LEU A 102 -12.86 13.61 -3.97
CA LEU A 102 -12.72 12.16 -4.03
C LEU A 102 -12.84 11.50 -2.65
N ILE A 103 -12.26 12.09 -1.60
CA ILE A 103 -12.42 11.62 -0.22
C ILE A 103 -13.90 11.62 0.18
N TYR A 104 -14.62 12.69 -0.13
CA TYR A 104 -16.04 12.81 0.15
C TYR A 104 -16.85 11.75 -0.60
N ASP A 105 -16.60 11.54 -1.89
CA ASP A 105 -17.29 10.55 -2.72
C ASP A 105 -17.07 9.14 -2.20
N LEU A 106 -15.84 8.81 -1.76
CA LEU A 106 -15.54 7.52 -1.15
C LEU A 106 -16.26 7.33 0.18
N LYS A 107 -16.35 8.37 1.00
CA LYS A 107 -17.14 8.33 2.25
C LYS A 107 -18.64 8.20 1.98
N CYS A 108 -19.15 8.78 0.91
CA CYS A 108 -20.53 8.56 0.48
C CYS A 108 -20.77 7.12 -0.01
N ALA A 109 -19.80 6.55 -0.75
CA ALA A 109 -19.89 5.17 -1.23
C ALA A 109 -19.85 4.14 -0.09
N ASN A 110 -19.05 4.41 0.95
CA ASN A 110 -18.94 3.57 2.14
C ASN A 110 -18.71 4.43 3.41
N PRO A 111 -19.79 4.87 4.07
CA PRO A 111 -19.71 5.72 5.26
C PRO A 111 -19.01 5.08 6.47
N GLU A 112 -18.98 3.75 6.53
CA GLU A 112 -18.35 3.01 7.62
C GLU A 112 -16.84 2.85 7.45
N ALA A 113 -16.32 3.07 6.24
CA ALA A 113 -14.90 2.92 5.97
C ALA A 113 -14.12 4.20 6.29
N ARG A 114 -12.91 4.03 6.82
CA ARG A 114 -11.92 5.10 6.84
C ARG A 114 -11.48 5.41 5.41
N VAL A 115 -11.02 6.64 5.17
CA VAL A 115 -10.36 7.00 3.93
C VAL A 115 -8.92 7.40 4.23
N SER A 116 -7.98 6.64 3.65
CA SER A 116 -6.56 6.91 3.76
C SER A 116 -5.98 7.44 2.45
N VAL A 117 -4.94 8.27 2.54
CA VAL A 117 -4.23 8.81 1.39
C VAL A 117 -2.75 8.42 1.48
N LYS A 118 -2.27 7.70 0.47
CA LYS A 118 -0.88 7.26 0.40
C LYS A 118 -0.02 8.23 -0.39
N LEU A 119 0.96 8.78 0.32
CA LEU A 119 1.97 9.73 -0.15
C LEU A 119 3.35 9.07 -0.18
N VAL A 120 4.29 9.68 -0.87
CA VAL A 120 5.70 9.28 -0.89
C VAL A 120 6.51 10.17 0.04
N SER A 121 7.50 9.57 0.72
CA SER A 121 8.51 10.33 1.45
C SER A 121 9.39 11.10 0.48
N GLU A 122 9.15 12.40 0.40
CA GLU A 122 9.90 13.36 -0.40
C GLU A 122 9.84 14.73 0.26
N ALA A 123 10.73 15.63 -0.15
CA ALA A 123 10.76 16.99 0.41
C ALA A 123 9.45 17.72 0.15
N GLY A 124 8.87 18.32 1.19
CA GLY A 124 7.57 19.01 1.10
C GLY A 124 6.36 18.13 1.38
N VAL A 125 6.53 16.82 1.64
CA VAL A 125 5.41 15.91 1.93
C VAL A 125 4.59 16.36 3.14
N GLY A 126 5.20 17.07 4.08
CA GLY A 126 4.48 17.62 5.23
C GLY A 126 3.39 18.62 4.83
N THR A 127 3.64 19.47 3.82
CA THR A 127 2.64 20.40 3.30
C THR A 127 1.47 19.65 2.64
N ILE A 128 1.78 18.61 1.87
CA ILE A 128 0.78 17.74 1.25
C ILE A 128 -0.05 17.04 2.34
N ALA A 129 0.60 16.47 3.37
CA ALA A 129 -0.06 15.83 4.49
C ALA A 129 -1.01 16.78 5.24
N ALA A 130 -0.63 18.06 5.42
CA ALA A 130 -1.50 19.07 6.01
C ALA A 130 -2.73 19.35 5.13
N GLY A 131 -2.55 19.39 3.81
CA GLY A 131 -3.66 19.49 2.85
C GLY A 131 -4.61 18.30 2.94
N VAL A 132 -4.07 17.08 2.97
CA VAL A 132 -4.84 15.83 3.11
C VAL A 132 -5.64 15.81 4.41
N ALA A 133 -5.04 16.26 5.53
CA ALA A 133 -5.74 16.37 6.82
C ALA A 133 -6.90 17.40 6.77
N LYS A 134 -6.70 18.51 6.06
CA LYS A 134 -7.77 19.52 5.83
C LYS A 134 -8.86 18.99 4.90
N ALA A 135 -8.52 18.11 3.97
CA ALA A 135 -9.46 17.44 3.08
C ALA A 135 -10.26 16.30 3.76
N HIS A 136 -10.15 16.16 5.08
CA HIS A 136 -10.89 15.20 5.89
C HIS A 136 -10.57 13.72 5.63
N ALA A 137 -9.35 13.39 5.23
CA ALA A 137 -8.87 12.02 5.29
C ALA A 137 -8.71 11.57 6.75
N ASP A 138 -8.86 10.28 7.00
CA ASP A 138 -8.73 9.69 8.34
C ASP A 138 -7.28 9.24 8.62
N VAL A 139 -6.56 8.85 7.57
CA VAL A 139 -5.17 8.37 7.64
C VAL A 139 -4.32 8.98 6.55
N VAL A 140 -3.12 9.42 6.90
CA VAL A 140 -2.06 9.78 5.95
C VAL A 140 -0.99 8.70 5.99
N VAL A 141 -0.69 8.10 4.84
CA VAL A 141 0.35 7.06 4.73
C VAL A 141 1.60 7.65 4.10
N ILE A 142 2.72 7.53 4.77
CA ILE A 142 4.04 7.96 4.27
C ILE A 142 4.82 6.72 3.84
N SER A 143 5.16 6.65 2.56
CA SER A 143 5.84 5.51 1.94
C SER A 143 7.29 5.85 1.63
N GLY A 144 8.23 5.15 2.25
CA GLY A 144 9.67 5.33 2.01
C GLY A 144 10.13 4.71 0.68
N PHE A 145 11.32 5.11 0.20
CA PHE A 145 11.90 4.69 -1.08
C PHE A 145 12.12 3.18 -1.19
N ASP A 146 12.39 2.50 -0.09
CA ASP A 146 12.54 1.04 -0.03
C ASP A 146 11.18 0.30 -0.09
N GLY A 147 10.06 1.00 0.01
CA GLY A 147 8.71 0.47 -0.15
C GLY A 147 8.46 0.03 -1.57
N GLY A 148 9.13 -1.03 -1.97
CA GLY A 148 9.24 -1.44 -3.34
C GLY A 148 8.15 -2.34 -3.84
N THR A 149 7.98 -2.26 -5.13
CA THR A 149 7.34 -3.31 -5.90
C THR A 149 8.44 -4.12 -6.58
N GLY A 150 8.19 -5.42 -6.80
CA GLY A 150 9.11 -6.24 -7.60
C GLY A 150 9.23 -5.78 -9.07
N ALA A 151 8.41 -4.83 -9.51
CA ALA A 151 8.45 -4.25 -10.85
C ALA A 151 9.24 -2.93 -10.93
N ALA A 152 9.70 -2.39 -9.80
CA ALA A 152 10.46 -1.15 -9.79
C ALA A 152 11.86 -1.36 -10.39
N PRO A 153 12.32 -0.50 -11.32
CA PRO A 153 13.70 -0.52 -11.79
C PRO A 153 14.69 -0.28 -10.65
N LEU A 154 15.85 -0.90 -10.72
CA LEU A 154 16.86 -0.76 -9.67
C LEU A 154 17.35 0.69 -9.53
N THR A 155 17.39 1.44 -10.65
CA THR A 155 17.73 2.86 -10.67
C THR A 155 16.74 3.70 -9.89
N SER A 156 15.43 3.50 -10.08
CA SER A 156 14.39 4.20 -9.32
C SER A 156 14.50 3.91 -7.82
N MET A 157 14.68 2.65 -7.46
CA MET A 157 14.79 2.23 -6.06
C MET A 157 16.02 2.79 -5.35
N LYS A 158 17.12 3.05 -6.08
CA LYS A 158 18.35 3.55 -5.49
C LYS A 158 18.46 5.08 -5.50
N HIS A 159 17.76 5.76 -6.40
CA HIS A 159 18.02 7.16 -6.69
C HIS A 159 16.76 8.05 -6.66
N ALA A 160 15.58 7.49 -6.48
CA ALA A 160 14.34 8.24 -6.35
C ALA A 160 13.72 8.02 -4.95
N GLY A 161 13.05 9.04 -4.42
CA GLY A 161 12.43 9.02 -3.10
C GLY A 161 13.41 9.19 -1.95
N LEU A 162 12.87 9.32 -0.74
CA LEU A 162 13.61 9.48 0.51
C LEU A 162 13.29 8.33 1.47
N PRO A 163 14.13 8.09 2.49
CA PRO A 163 13.80 7.20 3.59
C PRO A 163 12.50 7.60 4.26
N TRP A 164 11.72 6.63 4.73
CA TRP A 164 10.44 6.89 5.40
C TRP A 164 10.61 7.78 6.65
N GLU A 165 11.74 7.70 7.33
CA GLU A 165 12.06 8.47 8.52
C GLU A 165 11.98 9.98 8.28
N VAL A 166 12.50 10.43 7.14
CA VAL A 166 12.52 11.85 6.76
C VAL A 166 11.10 12.35 6.50
N GLY A 167 10.36 11.67 5.64
CA GLY A 167 8.99 12.08 5.29
C GLY A 167 8.03 11.97 6.46
N LEU A 168 8.17 10.94 7.30
CA LEU A 168 7.34 10.79 8.51
C LEU A 168 7.57 11.93 9.49
N ALA A 169 8.84 12.23 9.80
CA ALA A 169 9.20 13.31 10.71
C ALA A 169 8.70 14.67 10.19
N GLU A 170 8.87 14.95 8.90
CA GLU A 170 8.38 16.17 8.28
C GLU A 170 6.86 16.27 8.35
N ALA A 171 6.13 15.20 7.99
CA ALA A 171 4.68 15.15 8.05
C ALA A 171 4.17 15.36 9.48
N HIS A 172 4.74 14.64 10.45
CA HIS A 172 4.37 14.75 11.86
C HIS A 172 4.55 16.19 12.36
N GLN A 173 5.74 16.78 12.17
CA GLN A 173 6.04 18.12 12.64
C GLN A 173 5.16 19.18 11.98
N THR A 174 4.91 19.04 10.68
CA THR A 174 4.03 19.98 9.94
C THR A 174 2.60 19.89 10.44
N LEU A 175 2.08 18.69 10.68
CA LEU A 175 0.74 18.51 11.23
C LEU A 175 0.63 19.09 12.65
N VAL A 176 1.65 18.92 13.50
CA VAL A 176 1.70 19.51 14.86
C VAL A 176 1.71 21.04 14.78
N LYS A 177 2.61 21.63 13.98
CA LYS A 177 2.72 23.08 13.81
C LYS A 177 1.41 23.75 13.31
N ASN A 178 0.63 23.01 12.53
CA ASN A 178 -0.65 23.50 11.98
C ASN A 178 -1.87 23.08 12.82
N ASN A 179 -1.68 22.48 14.00
CA ASN A 179 -2.76 21.96 14.84
C ASN A 179 -3.70 20.98 14.10
N LEU A 180 -3.12 20.11 13.25
CA LEU A 180 -3.84 19.13 12.45
C LEU A 180 -3.55 17.68 12.88
N ARG A 181 -2.50 17.46 13.70
CA ARG A 181 -2.02 16.12 14.06
C ARG A 181 -3.11 15.23 14.69
N HIS A 182 -4.00 15.83 15.47
CA HIS A 182 -5.09 15.13 16.14
C HIS A 182 -6.22 14.69 15.20
N ARG A 183 -6.25 15.22 13.96
CA ARG A 183 -7.32 14.93 12.97
C ARG A 183 -7.08 13.65 12.19
N VAL A 184 -5.82 13.22 12.08
CA VAL A 184 -5.43 12.09 11.23
C VAL A 184 -4.52 11.13 11.98
N LYS A 185 -4.58 9.84 11.58
CA LYS A 185 -3.56 8.87 11.93
C LYS A 185 -2.42 8.95 10.91
N LEU A 186 -1.18 8.80 11.39
CA LEU A 186 -0.02 8.64 10.51
C LEU A 186 0.33 7.16 10.41
N GLN A 187 0.30 6.64 9.19
CA GLN A 187 0.77 5.29 8.89
C GLN A 187 2.08 5.39 8.10
N VAL A 188 2.98 4.46 8.30
CA VAL A 188 4.26 4.41 7.60
C VAL A 188 4.50 3.05 6.98
N ASP A 189 5.07 3.02 5.77
CA ASP A 189 5.63 1.85 5.12
C ASP A 189 6.98 2.17 4.45
N GLY A 190 7.68 1.15 3.99
CA GLY A 190 8.96 1.30 3.32
C GLY A 190 10.06 0.48 3.97
N GLN A 191 9.88 -0.85 4.04
CA GLN A 191 10.86 -1.78 4.57
C GLN A 191 11.00 -1.78 6.11
N LEU A 192 9.90 -1.62 6.83
CA LEU A 192 9.90 -1.96 8.25
C LEU A 192 10.16 -3.46 8.40
N ARG A 193 11.17 -3.85 9.17
CA ARG A 193 11.66 -5.24 9.25
C ARG A 193 11.78 -5.74 10.69
N THR A 194 12.15 -4.87 11.61
CA THR A 194 12.52 -5.18 12.99
C THR A 194 11.66 -4.39 13.98
N GLY A 195 11.64 -4.84 15.23
CA GLY A 195 10.99 -4.10 16.33
C GLY A 195 11.61 -2.72 16.53
N ARG A 196 12.93 -2.61 16.30
CA ARG A 196 13.63 -1.31 16.35
C ARG A 196 13.07 -0.32 15.34
N ASP A 197 12.79 -0.75 14.08
CA ASP A 197 12.20 0.13 13.07
C ASP A 197 10.83 0.67 13.51
N ILE A 198 10.03 -0.19 14.14
CA ILE A 198 8.70 0.17 14.66
C ILE A 198 8.82 1.20 15.79
N VAL A 199 9.73 0.99 16.74
CA VAL A 199 9.95 1.90 17.85
C VAL A 199 10.42 3.26 17.35
N ILE A 200 11.37 3.29 16.42
CA ILE A 200 11.84 4.55 15.79
C ILE A 200 10.67 5.23 15.06
N ALA A 201 9.88 4.50 14.29
CA ALA A 201 8.73 5.07 13.59
C ALA A 201 7.69 5.66 14.56
N ALA A 202 7.41 4.98 15.67
CA ALA A 202 6.53 5.49 16.72
C ALA A 202 7.08 6.77 17.34
N MET A 203 8.37 6.82 17.63
CA MET A 203 9.05 8.02 18.16
C MET A 203 8.99 9.21 17.19
N LEU A 204 9.03 8.93 15.88
CA LEU A 204 8.91 9.94 14.81
C LEU A 204 7.45 10.34 14.52
N GLY A 205 6.49 9.71 15.20
CA GLY A 205 5.09 10.11 15.17
C GLY A 205 4.14 9.18 14.41
N ALA A 206 4.54 7.97 14.01
CA ALA A 206 3.63 7.00 13.41
C ALA A 206 2.67 6.40 14.45
N ASP A 207 1.40 6.25 14.06
CA ASP A 207 0.37 5.53 14.80
C ASP A 207 0.18 4.09 14.26
N GLU A 208 0.44 3.88 12.98
CA GLU A 208 0.20 2.61 12.28
C GLU A 208 1.41 2.22 11.42
N PHE A 209 1.66 0.92 11.31
CA PHE A 209 2.83 0.37 10.63
C PHE A 209 2.40 -0.64 9.57
N ALA A 210 2.88 -0.48 8.32
CA ALA A 210 2.52 -1.36 7.23
C ALA A 210 3.75 -2.13 6.70
N PHE A 211 3.54 -3.41 6.42
CA PHE A 211 4.59 -4.35 6.04
C PHE A 211 4.29 -4.96 4.67
N GLY A 212 5.27 -4.93 3.78
CA GLY A 212 5.17 -5.58 2.47
C GLY A 212 6.20 -6.70 2.32
N THR A 213 7.45 -6.32 2.09
CA THR A 213 8.55 -7.26 1.81
C THR A 213 8.79 -8.25 2.95
N SER A 214 8.73 -7.81 4.20
CA SER A 214 8.90 -8.68 5.37
C SER A 214 7.89 -9.84 5.37
N MET A 215 6.64 -9.56 4.98
CA MET A 215 5.60 -10.57 4.85
C MET A 215 5.89 -11.56 3.72
N LEU A 216 6.36 -11.06 2.57
CA LEU A 216 6.74 -11.93 1.46
C LEU A 216 7.91 -12.84 1.83
N VAL A 217 8.93 -12.31 2.52
CA VAL A 217 10.09 -13.08 3.00
C VAL A 217 9.64 -14.16 3.98
N SER A 218 8.77 -13.82 4.93
CA SER A 218 8.21 -14.79 5.88
C SER A 218 7.43 -15.93 5.20
N LEU A 219 6.89 -15.67 4.00
CA LEU A 219 6.19 -16.67 3.17
C LEU A 219 7.13 -17.42 2.20
N GLY A 220 8.44 -17.18 2.25
CA GLY A 220 9.44 -17.86 1.44
C GLY A 220 9.92 -17.10 0.20
N CYS A 221 9.71 -15.78 0.12
CA CYS A 221 10.29 -14.95 -0.95
C CYS A 221 11.81 -14.91 -0.86
N VAL A 222 12.49 -15.25 -1.93
CA VAL A 222 13.96 -15.24 -2.05
C VAL A 222 14.54 -13.93 -2.58
N GLN A 223 13.72 -12.90 -2.71
CA GLN A 223 14.11 -11.55 -3.16
C GLN A 223 14.86 -11.48 -4.50
N CYS A 224 14.60 -12.43 -5.41
CA CYS A 224 15.23 -12.48 -6.72
C CYS A 224 14.82 -11.33 -7.67
N ARG A 225 13.79 -10.54 -7.31
CA ARG A 225 13.26 -9.37 -8.04
C ARG A 225 12.79 -9.63 -9.47
N ASN A 226 12.47 -10.87 -9.81
CA ASN A 226 11.88 -11.26 -11.09
C ASN A 226 10.35 -11.24 -11.10
N CYS A 227 9.74 -10.48 -10.18
CA CYS A 227 8.28 -10.48 -9.96
C CYS A 227 7.50 -9.97 -11.18
N ASN A 228 8.08 -9.04 -11.94
CA ASN A 228 7.48 -8.48 -13.16
C ASN A 228 7.55 -9.44 -14.35
N LEU A 229 8.45 -10.45 -14.33
CA LEU A 229 8.70 -11.35 -15.45
C LEU A 229 7.79 -12.59 -15.46
N ASN A 230 6.88 -12.72 -14.49
CA ASN A 230 6.00 -13.89 -14.35
C ASN A 230 6.75 -15.23 -14.21
N CYS A 231 7.98 -15.21 -13.67
CA CYS A 231 8.87 -16.36 -13.52
C CYS A 231 9.38 -16.53 -12.08
N CYS A 232 8.55 -16.18 -11.08
CA CYS A 232 8.92 -16.30 -9.68
C CYS A 232 9.24 -17.76 -9.32
N PRO A 233 10.47 -18.08 -8.88
CA PRO A 233 10.89 -19.48 -8.67
C PRO A 233 10.20 -20.14 -7.47
N VAL A 234 9.66 -19.33 -6.55
CA VAL A 234 8.97 -19.80 -5.35
C VAL A 234 7.44 -19.64 -5.42
N GLY A 235 6.89 -19.30 -6.58
CA GLY A 235 5.45 -19.29 -6.82
C GLY A 235 4.66 -18.12 -6.25
N ILE A 236 5.29 -17.14 -5.57
CA ILE A 236 4.59 -16.03 -4.90
C ILE A 236 4.05 -15.01 -5.91
N ALA A 237 4.86 -14.59 -6.88
CA ALA A 237 4.56 -13.47 -7.77
C ALA A 237 4.45 -13.92 -9.24
N THR A 238 3.70 -14.97 -9.50
CA THR A 238 3.49 -15.52 -10.84
C THR A 238 2.04 -15.99 -11.02
N GLN A 239 1.55 -15.98 -12.27
CA GLN A 239 0.28 -16.58 -12.65
C GLN A 239 0.44 -17.98 -13.28
N LYS A 240 1.68 -18.40 -13.58
CA LYS A 240 1.95 -19.70 -14.19
C LYS A 240 1.66 -20.85 -13.20
N PRO A 241 0.75 -21.79 -13.53
CA PRO A 241 0.34 -22.86 -12.61
C PRO A 241 1.53 -23.72 -12.16
N GLU A 242 2.46 -24.02 -13.06
CA GLU A 242 3.64 -24.84 -12.81
C GLU A 242 4.65 -24.20 -11.83
N LEU A 243 4.55 -22.88 -11.64
CA LEU A 243 5.35 -22.16 -10.65
C LEU A 243 4.54 -21.91 -9.36
N ARG A 244 3.24 -21.66 -9.48
CA ARG A 244 2.37 -21.43 -8.31
C ARG A 244 2.30 -22.64 -7.39
N CYS A 245 2.36 -23.86 -7.91
CA CYS A 245 2.39 -25.07 -7.11
C CYS A 245 3.62 -25.19 -6.17
N LYS A 246 4.68 -24.39 -6.42
CA LYS A 246 5.87 -24.33 -5.56
C LYS A 246 5.69 -23.43 -4.33
N PHE A 247 4.59 -22.69 -4.24
CA PHE A 247 4.34 -21.81 -3.10
C PHE A 247 4.09 -22.63 -1.82
N ALA A 248 5.01 -22.53 -0.87
CA ALA A 248 4.98 -23.25 0.39
C ALA A 248 4.59 -22.38 1.60
N GLY A 249 4.24 -21.10 1.37
CA GLY A 249 3.87 -20.17 2.45
C GLY A 249 2.58 -20.58 3.14
N LYS A 250 2.57 -20.46 4.49
CA LYS A 250 1.42 -20.76 5.34
C LYS A 250 1.07 -19.57 6.21
N PRO A 251 -0.20 -19.40 6.62
CA PRO A 251 -0.60 -18.33 7.54
C PRO A 251 0.20 -18.32 8.85
N GLU A 252 0.58 -19.49 9.37
CA GLU A 252 1.35 -19.65 10.61
C GLU A 252 2.73 -18.98 10.53
N HIS A 253 3.34 -18.89 9.34
CA HIS A 253 4.61 -18.18 9.16
C HIS A 253 4.46 -16.70 9.46
N LEU A 254 3.39 -16.06 8.98
CA LEU A 254 3.08 -14.67 9.30
C LEU A 254 2.74 -14.47 10.77
N GLN A 255 1.96 -15.40 11.35
CA GLN A 255 1.61 -15.32 12.77
C GLN A 255 2.85 -15.39 13.66
N ARG A 256 3.80 -16.25 13.35
CA ARG A 256 5.07 -16.34 14.09
C ARG A 256 5.90 -15.08 13.93
N TYR A 257 6.06 -14.61 12.70
CA TYR A 257 6.80 -13.37 12.44
C TYR A 257 6.25 -12.18 13.24
N PHE A 258 4.95 -11.96 13.23
CA PHE A 258 4.34 -10.85 13.98
C PHE A 258 4.46 -11.01 15.50
N ARG A 259 4.44 -12.25 16.01
CA ARG A 259 4.70 -12.50 17.44
C ARG A 259 6.13 -12.15 17.82
N PHE A 260 7.11 -12.61 17.06
CA PHE A 260 8.52 -12.27 17.29
C PHE A 260 8.74 -10.75 17.17
N LEU A 261 8.17 -10.12 16.15
CA LEU A 261 8.26 -8.68 15.98
C LEU A 261 7.68 -7.91 17.19
N ALA A 262 6.55 -8.37 17.73
CA ALA A 262 5.94 -7.77 18.90
C ALA A 262 6.78 -7.97 20.18
N GLU A 263 7.44 -9.12 20.34
CA GLU A 263 8.39 -9.32 21.45
C GLU A 263 9.60 -8.40 21.32
N GLU A 264 10.20 -8.32 20.11
CA GLU A 264 11.30 -7.40 19.85
C GLU A 264 10.95 -5.93 20.15
N VAL A 265 9.72 -5.50 19.81
CA VAL A 265 9.23 -4.16 20.19
C VAL A 265 9.18 -4.02 21.71
N ARG A 266 8.70 -5.02 22.46
CA ARG A 266 8.65 -4.97 23.94
C ARG A 266 10.02 -4.92 24.57
N GLU A 267 11.03 -5.58 23.97
CA GLU A 267 12.41 -5.53 24.43
C GLU A 267 13.06 -4.14 24.27
N HIS A 268 12.55 -3.34 23.32
CA HIS A 268 13.04 -1.99 23.06
C HIS A 268 12.31 -0.92 23.87
N LEU A 269 11.16 -1.24 24.48
CA LEU A 269 10.36 -0.32 25.31
C LEU A 269 10.69 -0.47 26.81
#